data_1f5835eeee565f634c090dcf2471b880
#
_entry.id   1f5835eeee565f634c090dcf2471b880
#
_cell.length_a   1.000
_cell.length_b   1.000
_cell.length_c   1.000
_cell.angle_alpha   90.00
_cell.angle_beta   90.00
_cell.angle_gamma   90.00
#
_symmetry.space_group_name_H-M   'P 1'
#
loop_
_entity.id
_entity.type
_entity.pdbx_description
1 polymer ?
#
loop_
_entity_poly.entity_id
_entity_poly.type
_entity_poly.pdbx_seq_one_letter_code
_entity_poly.pdbx_strand_id
1 'polypeptide(L)'
;MIRTITLEREYGSGGNVVASKLAQRLDWKLWDQALTDEIARLMDCPSRTVEELEERKDSLSYRLFKSFMRGSFEGTLNAPKLKMVDAECIKDVTRRIVTDVAREGNAVIVGRGSAYHLHGRSDVFHVFVYAPFEDKVRRLRAGGKSEAEAVELAETVDRDRAA
;
A
#
# COMPACT_ATOMS: atom_id res chain seq x y z
N MET A 1 -8.03 -2.60 -25.68
CA MET A 1 -8.21 -1.21 -25.15
C MET A 1 -7.83 -1.22 -23.68
N ILE A 2 -7.04 -0.25 -23.21
CA ILE A 2 -6.65 -0.14 -21.79
C ILE A 2 -7.87 0.25 -20.97
N ARG A 3 -8.10 -0.45 -19.86
CA ARG A 3 -9.23 -0.26 -18.95
C ARG A 3 -8.78 -0.03 -17.50
N THR A 4 -7.52 -0.34 -17.19
CA THR A 4 -6.96 -0.18 -15.84
C THR A 4 -5.55 0.38 -15.96
N ILE A 5 -5.18 1.26 -15.05
CA ILE A 5 -3.82 1.75 -14.89
C ILE A 5 -3.34 1.40 -13.49
N THR A 6 -2.21 0.73 -13.39
CA THR A 6 -1.49 0.57 -12.11
C THR A 6 -0.40 1.61 -12.02
N LEU A 7 -0.26 2.25 -10.88
CA LEU A 7 0.73 3.27 -10.64
C LEU A 7 1.57 2.93 -9.42
N GLU A 8 2.78 2.46 -9.67
CA GLU A 8 3.80 2.30 -8.64
C GLU A 8 4.63 3.58 -8.53
N ARG A 9 5.17 3.86 -7.38
CA ARG A 9 5.85 5.14 -7.14
C ARG A 9 6.90 5.05 -6.04
N GLU A 10 7.93 5.84 -6.17
CA GLU A 10 8.84 6.14 -5.09
C GLU A 10 8.22 7.12 -4.09
N TYR A 11 8.67 7.04 -2.85
CA TYR A 11 8.23 7.95 -1.79
C TYR A 11 8.72 9.38 -2.08
N GLY A 12 7.86 10.37 -1.93
CA GLY A 12 8.20 11.76 -2.25
C GLY A 12 8.26 12.09 -3.74
N SER A 13 8.04 11.13 -4.65
CA SER A 13 8.04 11.38 -6.10
C SER A 13 6.87 12.24 -6.60
N GLY A 14 5.82 12.39 -5.81
CA GLY A 14 4.57 13.04 -6.22
C GLY A 14 3.60 12.12 -6.97
N GLY A 15 3.86 10.80 -6.97
CA GLY A 15 3.05 9.81 -7.68
C GLY A 15 1.57 9.83 -7.31
N ASN A 16 1.21 10.10 -6.05
CA ASN A 16 -0.19 10.20 -5.64
C ASN A 16 -0.92 11.38 -6.31
N VAL A 17 -0.22 12.50 -6.51
CA VAL A 17 -0.77 13.65 -7.23
C VAL A 17 -0.97 13.31 -8.71
N VAL A 18 -0.01 12.60 -9.30
CA VAL A 18 -0.11 12.10 -10.70
C VAL A 18 -1.30 11.16 -10.82
N ALA A 19 -1.44 10.19 -9.92
CA ALA A 19 -2.55 9.22 -9.92
C ALA A 19 -3.92 9.92 -9.82
N SER A 20 -4.05 10.86 -8.90
CA SER A 20 -5.28 11.62 -8.70
C SER A 20 -5.67 12.43 -9.95
N LYS A 21 -4.72 13.16 -10.53
CA LYS A 21 -4.95 13.92 -11.77
C LYS A 21 -5.29 13.01 -12.95
N LEU A 22 -4.64 11.85 -13.04
CA LEU A 22 -4.90 10.88 -14.09
C LEU A 22 -6.31 10.29 -13.99
N ALA A 23 -6.71 9.87 -12.79
CA ALA A 23 -8.05 9.36 -12.51
C ALA A 23 -9.13 10.41 -12.84
N GLN A 24 -8.92 11.66 -12.40
CA GLN A 24 -9.82 12.76 -12.70
C GLN A 24 -9.93 13.06 -14.21
N ARG A 25 -8.79 13.05 -14.93
CA ARG A 25 -8.77 13.33 -16.37
C ARG A 25 -9.44 12.26 -17.22
N LEU A 26 -9.39 11.01 -16.77
CA LEU A 26 -9.99 9.86 -17.46
C LEU A 26 -11.41 9.60 -17.00
N ASP A 27 -11.89 10.30 -15.96
CA ASP A 27 -13.15 10.01 -15.27
C ASP A 27 -13.18 8.55 -14.76
N TRP A 28 -12.05 8.11 -14.20
CA TRP A 28 -11.85 6.78 -13.66
C TRP A 28 -11.77 6.81 -12.13
N LYS A 29 -12.16 5.71 -11.50
CA LYS A 29 -12.07 5.57 -10.04
C LYS A 29 -10.62 5.43 -9.59
N LEU A 30 -10.25 6.22 -8.58
CA LEU A 30 -8.94 6.11 -7.91
C LEU A 30 -9.03 5.09 -6.77
N TRP A 31 -8.17 4.09 -6.83
CA TRP A 31 -8.00 3.06 -5.82
C TRP A 31 -6.63 3.23 -5.13
N ASP A 32 -6.58 4.10 -4.14
CA ASP A 32 -5.45 4.31 -3.22
C ASP A 32 -5.95 4.01 -1.80
N GLN A 33 -6.44 4.99 -1.05
CA GLN A 33 -7.05 4.77 0.27
C GLN A 33 -8.29 3.87 0.19
N ALA A 34 -9.10 3.99 -0.86
CA ALA A 34 -10.28 3.15 -1.07
C ALA A 34 -9.96 1.66 -1.12
N LEU A 35 -8.77 1.28 -1.59
CA LEU A 35 -8.33 -0.11 -1.59
C LEU A 35 -8.02 -0.60 -0.17
N THR A 36 -7.35 0.23 0.64
CA THR A 36 -7.09 -0.07 2.06
C THR A 36 -8.40 -0.26 2.84
N ASP A 37 -9.34 0.64 2.63
CA ASP A 37 -10.63 0.61 3.32
C ASP A 37 -11.42 -0.66 2.93
N GLU A 38 -11.38 -1.07 1.69
CA GLU A 38 -12.04 -2.29 1.23
C GLU A 38 -11.36 -3.57 1.78
N ILE A 39 -10.02 -3.60 1.84
CA ILE A 39 -9.28 -4.68 2.51
C ILE A 39 -9.68 -4.76 3.98
N ALA A 40 -9.68 -3.63 4.67
CA ALA A 40 -10.05 -3.53 6.08
C ALA A 40 -11.48 -4.02 6.33
N ARG A 41 -12.42 -3.64 5.48
CA ARG A 41 -13.81 -4.08 5.53
C ARG A 41 -13.95 -5.60 5.38
N LEU A 42 -13.26 -6.19 4.40
CA LEU A 42 -13.32 -7.63 4.16
C LEU A 42 -12.64 -8.45 5.25
N MET A 43 -11.64 -7.87 5.91
CA MET A 43 -10.91 -8.53 6.99
C MET A 43 -11.51 -8.26 8.38
N ASP A 44 -12.58 -7.46 8.45
CA ASP A 44 -13.21 -7.04 9.70
C ASP A 44 -12.19 -6.46 10.70
N CYS A 45 -11.33 -5.57 10.21
CA CYS A 45 -10.30 -4.91 11.00
C CYS A 45 -10.22 -3.41 10.68
N PRO A 46 -9.67 -2.58 11.59
CA PRO A 46 -9.44 -1.16 11.30
C PRO A 46 -8.49 -0.95 10.10
N SER A 47 -8.78 0.04 9.24
CA SER A 47 -7.93 0.38 8.08
C SER A 47 -6.47 0.65 8.48
N ARG A 48 -6.25 1.26 9.65
CA ARG A 48 -4.92 1.48 10.21
C ARG A 48 -4.13 0.18 10.41
N THR A 49 -4.79 -0.91 10.79
CA THR A 49 -4.15 -2.22 10.95
C THR A 49 -3.66 -2.76 9.61
N VAL A 50 -4.42 -2.56 8.54
CA VAL A 50 -4.02 -2.93 7.18
C VAL A 50 -2.80 -2.12 6.74
N GLU A 51 -2.84 -0.79 6.93
CA GLU A 51 -1.71 0.10 6.61
C GLU A 51 -0.43 -0.32 7.34
N GLU A 52 -0.52 -0.56 8.65
CA GLU A 52 0.62 -0.98 9.47
C GLU A 52 1.21 -2.34 9.03
N LEU A 53 0.39 -3.26 8.57
CA LEU A 53 0.83 -4.58 8.11
C LEU A 53 1.42 -4.56 6.71
N GLU A 54 0.96 -3.65 5.84
CA GLU A 54 1.46 -3.51 4.48
C GLU A 54 2.77 -2.71 4.41
N GLU A 55 2.95 -1.71 5.28
CA GLU A 55 4.18 -0.90 5.35
C GLU A 55 5.32 -1.59 6.11
N ARG A 56 5.01 -2.60 6.94
CA ARG A 56 6.00 -3.29 7.77
C ARG A 56 6.33 -4.67 7.23
N LYS A 57 7.19 -4.72 6.24
CA LYS A 57 7.95 -5.95 5.96
C LYS A 57 9.05 -6.08 7.01
N ASP A 58 8.95 -7.13 7.85
CA ASP A 58 10.02 -7.68 8.70
C ASP A 58 10.86 -6.72 9.57
N SER A 59 10.26 -5.74 10.21
CA SER A 59 10.96 -5.08 11.31
C SER A 59 11.10 -6.05 12.48
N LEU A 60 12.26 -6.00 13.16
CA LEU A 60 12.52 -6.76 14.39
C LEU A 60 11.36 -6.58 15.42
N SER A 61 10.76 -5.40 15.44
CA SER A 61 9.59 -5.06 16.26
C SER A 61 8.35 -5.88 15.92
N TYR A 62 8.10 -6.20 14.64
CA TYR A 62 6.98 -7.05 14.23
C TYR A 62 7.21 -8.51 14.63
N ARG A 63 8.44 -9.01 14.51
CA ARG A 63 8.81 -10.36 14.97
C ARG A 63 8.69 -10.48 16.49
N LEU A 64 9.10 -9.44 17.23
CA LEU A 64 8.96 -9.37 18.69
C LEU A 64 7.50 -9.24 19.12
N PHE A 65 6.70 -8.42 18.43
CA PHE A 65 5.26 -8.31 18.68
C PHE A 65 4.52 -9.63 18.41
N LYS A 66 4.84 -10.31 17.31
CA LYS A 66 4.29 -11.63 16.98
C LYS A 66 4.70 -12.69 18.03
N SER A 67 5.93 -12.63 18.53
CA SER A 67 6.44 -13.52 19.59
C SER A 67 5.78 -13.22 20.93
N PHE A 68 5.62 -11.94 21.28
CA PHE A 68 4.93 -11.49 22.48
C PHE A 68 3.46 -11.89 22.49
N MET A 69 2.76 -11.69 21.38
CA MET A 69 1.36 -12.11 21.24
C MET A 69 1.20 -13.63 21.33
N ARG A 70 2.13 -14.43 20.80
CA ARG A 70 2.12 -15.90 20.99
C ARG A 70 2.33 -16.31 22.46
N GLY A 71 3.23 -15.63 23.17
CA GLY A 71 3.53 -15.95 24.58
C GLY A 71 2.46 -15.49 25.57
N SER A 72 1.68 -14.46 25.25
CA SER A 72 0.64 -13.92 26.13
C SER A 72 -0.70 -14.63 26.03
N PHE A 73 -0.91 -15.51 25.05
CA PHE A 73 -2.21 -16.13 24.78
C PHE A 73 -2.43 -17.48 25.50
N GLU A 74 -1.42 -18.01 26.18
CA GLU A 74 -1.58 -19.27 26.93
C GLU A 74 -2.26 -19.13 28.30
N GLY A 75 -2.69 -17.92 28.70
CA GLY A 75 -3.15 -17.65 30.06
C GLY A 75 -4.48 -16.94 30.26
N THR A 76 -5.24 -16.48 29.25
CA THR A 76 -6.48 -15.73 29.51
C THR A 76 -7.60 -16.10 28.54
N LEU A 77 -8.46 -16.97 29.01
CA LEU A 77 -9.78 -17.30 28.43
C LEU A 77 -10.72 -16.11 28.61
N ASN A 78 -10.72 -15.11 27.76
CA ASN A 78 -11.81 -14.14 27.53
C ASN A 78 -11.35 -12.88 26.74
N ALA A 79 -10.34 -13.00 25.89
CA ALA A 79 -10.11 -11.94 24.89
C ALA A 79 -11.07 -12.12 23.71
N PRO A 80 -11.73 -11.05 23.21
CA PRO A 80 -12.47 -11.15 21.97
C PRO A 80 -11.52 -11.69 20.91
N LYS A 81 -11.99 -12.63 20.06
CA LYS A 81 -11.23 -13.19 18.94
C LYS A 81 -10.78 -12.05 18.02
N LEU A 82 -9.67 -11.42 18.36
CA LEU A 82 -8.86 -10.73 17.39
C LEU A 82 -8.42 -11.83 16.42
N LYS A 83 -9.11 -11.96 15.31
CA LYS A 83 -8.62 -12.72 14.17
C LYS A 83 -7.20 -12.22 13.94
N MET A 84 -6.21 -13.09 14.14
CA MET A 84 -4.85 -12.79 13.76
C MET A 84 -4.90 -12.49 12.26
N VAL A 85 -4.83 -11.22 11.93
CA VAL A 85 -4.72 -10.76 10.55
C VAL A 85 -3.31 -11.15 10.12
N ASP A 86 -3.19 -12.27 9.40
CA ASP A 86 -1.91 -12.73 8.87
C ASP A 86 -1.58 -11.91 7.62
N ALA A 87 -0.33 -11.49 7.47
CA ALA A 87 0.16 -10.76 6.30
C ALA A 87 -0.12 -11.53 4.98
N GLU A 88 -0.15 -12.86 5.03
CA GLU A 88 -0.48 -13.72 3.90
C GLU A 88 -1.97 -13.61 3.52
N CYS A 89 -2.84 -13.52 4.51
CA CYS A 89 -4.26 -13.28 4.29
C CYS A 89 -4.53 -11.90 3.66
N ILE A 90 -3.81 -10.85 4.07
CA ILE A 90 -3.89 -9.52 3.45
C ILE A 90 -3.48 -9.58 1.99
N LYS A 91 -2.38 -10.27 1.66
CA LYS A 91 -1.92 -10.43 0.27
C LYS A 91 -2.97 -11.10 -0.61
N ASP A 92 -3.61 -12.15 -0.11
CA ASP A 92 -4.65 -12.87 -0.86
C ASP A 92 -5.90 -12.03 -1.05
N VAL A 93 -6.34 -11.29 -0.03
CA VAL A 93 -7.47 -10.36 -0.13
C VAL A 93 -7.14 -9.22 -1.09
N THR A 94 -5.95 -8.61 -0.97
CA THR A 94 -5.48 -7.57 -1.87
C THR A 94 -5.47 -8.04 -3.32
N ARG A 95 -4.92 -9.23 -3.59
CA ARG A 95 -4.90 -9.82 -4.93
C ARG A 95 -6.30 -9.97 -5.51
N ARG A 96 -7.26 -10.45 -4.72
CA ARG A 96 -8.66 -10.61 -5.16
C ARG A 96 -9.27 -9.26 -5.53
N ILE A 97 -9.19 -8.26 -4.63
CA ILE A 97 -9.76 -6.94 -4.86
C ILE A 97 -9.12 -6.30 -6.10
N VAL A 98 -7.79 -6.30 -6.20
CA VAL A 98 -7.07 -5.74 -7.36
C VAL A 98 -7.51 -6.40 -8.68
N THR A 99 -7.71 -7.73 -8.66
CA THR A 99 -8.18 -8.47 -9.83
C THR A 99 -9.61 -8.12 -10.19
N ASP A 100 -10.50 -7.99 -9.21
CA ASP A 100 -11.91 -7.66 -9.42
C ASP A 100 -12.05 -6.21 -9.91
N VAL A 101 -11.33 -5.26 -9.31
CA VAL A 101 -11.25 -3.88 -9.77
C VAL A 101 -10.79 -3.79 -11.23
N ALA A 102 -9.76 -4.54 -11.59
CA ALA A 102 -9.26 -4.56 -12.97
C ALA A 102 -10.24 -5.24 -13.94
N ARG A 103 -11.08 -6.17 -13.48
CA ARG A 103 -12.14 -6.77 -14.29
C ARG A 103 -13.28 -5.78 -14.55
N GLU A 104 -13.67 -4.99 -13.56
CA GLU A 104 -14.63 -3.90 -13.72
C GLU A 104 -14.08 -2.83 -14.67
N GLY A 105 -12.80 -2.48 -14.56
CA GLY A 105 -12.15 -1.49 -15.38
C GLY A 105 -12.43 -0.06 -14.95
N ASN A 106 -11.98 0.91 -15.76
CA ASN A 106 -12.07 2.34 -15.47
C ASN A 106 -11.45 2.69 -14.10
N ALA A 107 -10.29 2.14 -13.83
CA ALA A 107 -9.63 2.23 -12.53
C ALA A 107 -8.17 2.67 -12.64
N VAL A 108 -7.74 3.53 -11.71
CA VAL A 108 -6.35 3.83 -11.42
C VAL A 108 -6.03 3.25 -10.05
N ILE A 109 -5.15 2.25 -10.00
CA ILE A 109 -4.78 1.52 -8.79
C ILE A 109 -3.38 1.96 -8.38
N VAL A 110 -3.19 2.36 -7.13
CA VAL A 110 -1.93 2.92 -6.64
C VAL A 110 -1.27 1.95 -5.67
N GLY A 111 -0.10 1.43 -6.05
CA GLY A 111 0.72 0.55 -5.24
C GLY A 111 0.11 -0.83 -4.99
N ARG A 112 0.37 -1.39 -3.79
CA ARG A 112 -0.18 -2.67 -3.31
C ARG A 112 0.21 -3.89 -4.16
N GLY A 113 1.35 -3.81 -4.83
CA GLY A 113 1.76 -4.86 -5.75
C GLY A 113 0.81 -5.04 -6.94
N SER A 114 -0.03 -4.03 -7.24
CA SER A 114 -1.03 -4.12 -8.30
C SER A 114 -0.41 -4.44 -9.67
N ALA A 115 0.77 -3.89 -9.96
CA ALA A 115 1.52 -4.20 -11.18
C ALA A 115 1.93 -5.68 -11.24
N TYR A 116 2.31 -6.26 -10.10
CA TYR A 116 2.65 -7.68 -10.01
C TYR A 116 1.41 -8.57 -10.19
N HIS A 117 0.31 -8.26 -9.49
CA HIS A 117 -0.92 -9.05 -9.54
C HIS A 117 -1.60 -9.03 -10.91
N LEU A 118 -1.42 -7.95 -11.67
CA LEU A 118 -2.03 -7.75 -12.99
C LEU A 118 -1.03 -7.92 -14.14
N HIS A 119 0.15 -8.44 -13.85
CA HIS A 119 1.18 -8.68 -14.87
C HIS A 119 0.63 -9.56 -16.02
N GLY A 120 0.99 -9.20 -17.24
CA GLY A 120 0.60 -9.95 -18.45
C GLY A 120 -0.81 -9.68 -18.96
N ARG A 121 -1.60 -8.85 -18.30
CA ARG A 121 -2.91 -8.43 -18.83
C ARG A 121 -2.75 -7.35 -19.90
N SER A 122 -3.31 -7.57 -21.08
CA SER A 122 -3.23 -6.65 -22.23
C SER A 122 -4.14 -5.41 -22.10
N ASP A 123 -5.06 -5.41 -21.13
CA ASP A 123 -5.99 -4.32 -20.83
C ASP A 123 -5.53 -3.45 -19.64
N VAL A 124 -4.32 -3.70 -19.13
CA VAL A 124 -3.71 -2.96 -18.02
C VAL A 124 -2.46 -2.22 -18.50
N PHE A 125 -2.36 -0.96 -18.14
CA PHE A 125 -1.17 -0.15 -18.37
C PHE A 125 -0.43 0.10 -17.06
N HIS A 126 0.85 -0.27 -17.01
CA HIS A 126 1.69 -0.14 -15.81
C HIS A 126 2.53 1.13 -15.89
N VAL A 127 2.48 1.95 -14.83
CA VAL A 127 3.22 3.20 -14.70
C VAL A 127 4.07 3.14 -13.44
N PHE A 128 5.31 3.57 -13.55
CA PHE A 128 6.19 3.79 -12.41
C PHE A 128 6.60 5.28 -12.36
N VAL A 129 6.36 5.93 -11.22
CA VAL A 129 6.68 7.33 -10.99
C VAL A 129 7.87 7.44 -10.05
N TYR A 130 8.95 8.02 -10.54
CA TYR A 130 10.14 8.30 -9.76
C TYR A 130 10.51 9.80 -9.81
N ALA A 131 11.40 10.24 -8.95
CA ALA A 131 11.93 11.61 -8.97
C ALA A 131 13.38 11.65 -8.49
N PRO A 132 14.17 12.66 -8.93
CA PRO A 132 15.48 12.92 -8.35
C PRO A 132 15.40 13.09 -6.83
N PHE A 133 16.43 12.63 -6.12
CA PHE A 133 16.46 12.64 -4.65
C PHE A 133 16.17 14.02 -4.06
N GLU A 134 16.80 15.05 -4.60
CA GLU A 134 16.61 16.44 -4.16
C GLU A 134 15.16 16.92 -4.29
N ASP A 135 14.48 16.48 -5.36
CA ASP A 135 13.07 16.80 -5.59
C ASP A 135 12.15 16.09 -4.59
N LYS A 136 12.48 14.85 -4.22
CA LYS A 136 11.77 14.11 -3.17
C LYS A 136 11.90 14.84 -1.84
N VAL A 137 13.13 15.17 -1.42
CA VAL A 137 13.41 15.90 -0.17
C VAL A 137 12.67 17.23 -0.16
N ARG A 138 12.76 18.00 -1.26
CA ARG A 138 12.05 19.29 -1.37
C ARG A 138 10.53 19.16 -1.18
N ARG A 139 9.91 18.15 -1.79
CA ARG A 139 8.46 17.92 -1.64
C ARG A 139 8.09 17.48 -0.23
N LEU A 140 8.87 16.61 0.39
CA LEU A 140 8.64 16.15 1.76
C LEU A 140 8.74 17.32 2.76
N ARG A 141 9.71 18.22 2.57
CA ARG A 141 9.83 19.46 3.37
C ARG A 141 8.63 20.38 3.16
N ALA A 142 8.20 20.56 1.93
CA ALA A 142 7.00 21.35 1.62
C ALA A 142 5.73 20.75 2.26
N GLY A 143 5.72 19.43 2.50
CA GLY A 143 4.69 18.72 3.24
C GLY A 143 4.82 18.77 4.76
N GLY A 144 5.74 19.59 5.31
CA GLY A 144 5.90 19.82 6.75
C GLY A 144 6.94 18.94 7.46
N LYS A 145 7.73 18.14 6.73
CA LYS A 145 8.82 17.37 7.31
C LYS A 145 10.05 18.25 7.54
N SER A 146 10.80 17.97 8.61
CA SER A 146 12.15 18.55 8.79
C SER A 146 13.08 18.03 7.69
N GLU A 147 14.22 18.70 7.49
CA GLU A 147 15.21 18.27 6.50
C GLU A 147 15.76 16.87 6.79
N ALA A 148 16.11 16.61 8.05
CA ALA A 148 16.62 15.31 8.47
C ALA A 148 15.60 14.17 8.23
N GLU A 149 14.34 14.37 8.62
CA GLU A 149 13.26 13.41 8.35
C GLU A 149 13.00 13.22 6.86
N ALA A 150 13.05 14.29 6.06
CA ALA A 150 12.82 14.20 4.63
C ALA A 150 13.91 13.39 3.92
N VAL A 151 15.17 13.58 4.31
CA VAL A 151 16.32 12.80 3.82
C VAL A 151 16.17 11.34 4.21
N GLU A 152 15.97 11.05 5.49
CA GLU A 152 15.81 9.69 6.00
C GLU A 152 14.67 8.93 5.29
N LEU A 153 13.51 9.56 5.17
CA LEU A 153 12.36 8.97 4.50
C LEU A 153 12.59 8.73 3.00
N ALA A 154 13.28 9.65 2.31
CA ALA A 154 13.60 9.50 0.90
C ALA A 154 14.60 8.37 0.63
N GLU A 155 15.45 8.00 1.61
CA GLU A 155 16.42 6.93 1.50
C GLU A 155 15.86 5.56 1.91
N THR A 156 15.01 5.52 2.94
CA THR A 156 14.63 4.27 3.60
C THR A 156 13.36 3.67 3.04
N VAL A 157 12.32 4.47 2.81
CA VAL A 157 10.98 3.94 2.45
C VAL A 157 11.00 3.16 1.14
N ASP A 158 11.72 3.64 0.13
CA ASP A 158 11.78 2.96 -1.17
C ASP A 158 12.59 1.66 -1.10
N ARG A 159 13.63 1.63 -0.28
CA ARG A 159 14.41 0.42 -0.03
C ARG A 159 13.55 -0.65 0.67
N ASP A 160 12.76 -0.24 1.66
CA ASP A 160 11.90 -1.16 2.42
C ASP A 160 10.73 -1.68 1.56
N ARG A 161 10.29 -0.91 0.55
CA ARG A 161 9.29 -1.35 -0.43
C ARG A 161 9.84 -2.33 -1.47
N ALA A 162 11.13 -2.25 -1.75
CA ALA A 162 11.79 -3.11 -2.73
C ALA A 162 12.23 -4.48 -2.16
N ALA A 163 12.30 -4.63 -0.83
CA ALA A 163 12.66 -5.86 -0.12
C ALA A 163 11.45 -6.80 0.04
#